data_1875169a1d4a5f01caae7a875117efc8
#
_entry.id   1875169a1d4a5f01caae7a875117efc8
#
_cell.length_a   1.000
_cell.length_b   1.000
_cell.length_c   1.000
_cell.angle_alpha   90.00
_cell.angle_beta   90.00
_cell.angle_gamma   90.00
#
_symmetry.space_group_name_H-M   'P 1'
#
loop_
_entity.id
_entity.type
_entity.pdbx_description
1 polymer ?
#
loop_
_entity_poly.entity_id
_entity_poly.type
_entity_poly.pdbx_seq_one_letter_code
_entity_poly.pdbx_strand_id
1 'polypeptide(L)'
;MTEADVRKGMPPVKLSREEFERRYKSQFVDPAFAPLQRELDAFVGAAWDAYSHSRKAPRTRKAGAGFSDPDYDIAVDWLDARAAVLAAQRRHDDADEIPRILIINGSARSEHTCPGEMSKTWRLVKLAEPVFAGMGFAVDILDLSRLASEFGKTIYPCKSCVGTAMPLCHWPCSCYPNYSLRQTGDWMNEIYPLWVAAHGILIVTPVNWYHVPSGLKAMIDRMVCADGGNPDPTSTHGKKAAEAKAMELKGWSYPRHLAGRHFGVVVHGDAVGAEGVRRALSDWLTDMQLISAGRFGEVDGYVGYMEPYATSHRALDDDGEFQEEVVNAARALGNAVRLARSGRLEEPGAGLADPNPK
;
A
#
# COMPACT_ATOMS: atom_id res chain seq x y z
N MET A 1 -12.87 28.43 -23.33
CA MET A 1 -12.56 27.54 -22.18
C MET A 1 -11.89 28.39 -21.14
N THR A 2 -12.48 28.55 -19.97
CA THR A 2 -11.86 29.26 -18.85
C THR A 2 -10.59 28.53 -18.43
N GLU A 3 -9.47 29.25 -18.40
CA GLU A 3 -8.20 28.73 -17.90
C GLU A 3 -8.38 28.18 -16.50
N ALA A 4 -7.93 26.95 -16.25
CA ALA A 4 -8.12 26.29 -14.97
C ALA A 4 -7.23 26.96 -13.90
N ASP A 5 -7.83 27.70 -12.98
CA ASP A 5 -7.11 28.44 -11.95
C ASP A 5 -6.43 27.52 -10.92
N VAL A 6 -5.18 27.85 -10.57
CA VAL A 6 -4.40 27.15 -9.54
C VAL A 6 -4.39 28.00 -8.26
N ARG A 7 -5.27 27.65 -7.32
CA ARG A 7 -5.44 28.39 -6.06
C ARG A 7 -4.24 28.24 -5.14
N LYS A 8 -3.74 29.35 -4.60
CA LYS A 8 -2.65 29.44 -3.62
C LYS A 8 -3.08 30.32 -2.45
N GLY A 9 -2.32 30.32 -1.37
CA GLY A 9 -2.61 31.19 -0.21
C GLY A 9 -2.39 30.53 1.15
N MET A 10 -1.93 29.27 1.19
CA MET A 10 -1.53 28.65 2.46
C MET A 10 -0.21 29.25 2.97
N PRO A 11 0.00 29.28 4.31
CA PRO A 11 1.25 29.75 4.89
C PRO A 11 2.47 28.99 4.38
N PRO A 12 3.65 29.63 4.29
CA PRO A 12 4.87 28.96 3.89
C PRO A 12 5.30 27.91 4.93
N VAL A 13 5.79 26.76 4.46
CA VAL A 13 6.32 25.68 5.30
C VAL A 13 7.85 25.61 5.27
N LYS A 14 8.51 26.47 4.48
CA LYS A 14 9.99 26.53 4.42
C LYS A 14 10.54 27.02 5.75
N LEU A 15 11.47 26.24 6.29
CA LEU A 15 12.17 26.58 7.51
C LEU A 15 13.25 27.63 7.25
N SER A 16 13.60 28.42 8.29
CA SER A 16 14.87 29.16 8.31
C SER A 16 16.03 28.15 8.33
N ARG A 17 17.23 28.61 7.95
CA ARG A 17 18.45 27.80 8.02
C ARG A 17 18.71 27.28 9.43
N GLU A 18 18.60 28.15 10.42
CA GLU A 18 18.81 27.85 11.83
C GLU A 18 17.85 26.73 12.32
N GLU A 19 16.55 26.85 12.02
CA GLU A 19 15.55 25.84 12.41
C GLU A 19 15.76 24.51 11.67
N PHE A 20 16.17 24.57 10.40
CA PHE A 20 16.51 23.37 9.64
C PHE A 20 17.72 22.64 10.26
N GLU A 21 18.80 23.36 10.54
CA GLU A 21 20.02 22.80 11.16
C GLU A 21 19.71 22.19 12.52
N ARG A 22 18.93 22.88 13.36
CA ARG A 22 18.48 22.37 14.66
C ARG A 22 17.74 21.05 14.53
N ARG A 23 16.76 20.95 13.62
CA ARG A 23 15.98 19.71 13.39
C ARG A 23 16.84 18.61 12.77
N TYR A 24 17.74 18.97 11.88
CA TYR A 24 18.62 17.97 11.26
C TYR A 24 19.54 17.35 12.33
N LYS A 25 20.18 18.16 13.17
CA LYS A 25 21.11 17.74 14.21
C LYS A 25 20.41 16.96 15.35
N SER A 26 19.13 17.21 15.61
CA SER A 26 18.40 16.52 16.67
C SER A 26 18.30 15.00 16.51
N GLN A 27 18.64 14.46 15.35
CA GLN A 27 18.69 13.01 15.09
C GLN A 27 20.03 12.37 15.52
N PHE A 28 21.03 13.18 15.92
CA PHE A 28 22.39 12.78 16.25
C PHE A 28 22.75 13.20 17.68
N VAL A 29 21.83 12.94 18.61
CA VAL A 29 21.98 13.32 20.03
C VAL A 29 22.70 12.25 20.87
N ASP A 30 22.93 11.08 20.32
CA ASP A 30 23.70 10.04 21.00
C ASP A 30 25.14 10.55 21.26
N PRO A 31 25.68 10.37 22.49
CA PRO A 31 27.06 10.76 22.79
C PRO A 31 28.12 10.18 21.86
N ALA A 32 27.85 9.06 21.22
CA ALA A 32 28.74 8.46 20.22
C ALA A 32 29.00 9.36 19.00
N PHE A 33 28.09 10.31 18.71
CA PHE A 33 28.27 11.31 17.64
C PHE A 33 29.08 12.55 18.07
N ALA A 34 29.42 12.72 19.36
CA ALA A 34 30.15 13.88 19.82
C ALA A 34 31.50 14.13 19.11
N PRO A 35 32.32 13.11 18.79
CA PRO A 35 33.55 13.29 18.02
C PRO A 35 33.34 13.68 16.54
N LEU A 36 32.11 13.51 15.99
CA LEU A 36 31.81 13.65 14.56
C LEU A 36 31.12 14.99 14.20
N GLN A 37 31.30 16.02 15.03
CA GLN A 37 30.58 17.29 14.83
C GLN A 37 30.95 17.99 13.51
N ARG A 38 32.23 17.93 13.10
CA ARG A 38 32.71 18.52 11.85
C ARG A 38 32.05 17.85 10.62
N GLU A 39 31.99 16.53 10.64
CA GLU A 39 31.35 15.72 9.60
C GLU A 39 29.84 16.01 9.56
N LEU A 40 29.21 16.08 10.72
CA LEU A 40 27.79 16.42 10.85
C LEU A 40 27.52 17.82 10.27
N ASP A 41 28.33 18.82 10.52
CA ASP A 41 28.17 20.15 9.95
C ASP A 41 28.28 20.14 8.41
N ALA A 42 29.18 19.33 7.86
CA ALA A 42 29.28 19.15 6.40
C ALA A 42 28.00 18.49 5.81
N PHE A 43 27.47 17.45 6.47
CA PHE A 43 26.20 16.83 6.06
C PHE A 43 25.02 17.81 6.15
N VAL A 44 24.94 18.58 7.23
CA VAL A 44 23.91 19.61 7.40
C VAL A 44 23.97 20.65 6.29
N GLY A 45 25.17 21.12 5.93
CA GLY A 45 25.37 22.07 4.83
C GLY A 45 24.88 21.53 3.48
N ALA A 46 25.26 20.30 3.14
CA ALA A 46 24.80 19.64 1.91
C ALA A 46 23.29 19.38 1.89
N ALA A 47 22.72 18.98 3.04
CA ALA A 47 21.28 18.76 3.18
C ALA A 47 20.50 20.09 3.10
N TRP A 48 21.01 21.18 3.67
CA TRP A 48 20.44 22.51 3.53
C TRP A 48 20.41 22.97 2.08
N ASP A 49 21.47 22.76 1.33
CA ASP A 49 21.51 23.09 -0.09
C ASP A 49 20.40 22.36 -0.86
N ALA A 50 20.25 21.06 -0.65
CA ALA A 50 19.17 20.28 -1.25
C ALA A 50 17.77 20.76 -0.85
N TYR A 51 17.58 21.11 0.44
CA TYR A 51 16.32 21.59 0.99
C TYR A 51 15.94 22.99 0.46
N SER A 52 16.87 23.94 0.50
CA SER A 52 16.64 25.32 0.08
C SER A 52 16.26 25.42 -1.40
N HIS A 53 16.84 24.56 -2.25
CA HIS A 53 16.53 24.46 -3.68
C HIS A 53 15.42 23.46 -4.00
N SER A 54 14.78 22.82 -2.99
CA SER A 54 13.73 21.81 -3.19
C SER A 54 14.16 20.69 -4.13
N ARG A 55 15.42 20.25 -4.06
CA ARG A 55 16.00 19.20 -4.90
C ARG A 55 15.44 17.83 -4.50
N LYS A 56 14.31 17.48 -5.11
CA LYS A 56 13.56 16.28 -4.79
C LYS A 56 14.26 15.01 -5.26
N ALA A 57 14.75 15.00 -6.50
CA ALA A 57 15.41 13.86 -7.13
C ALA A 57 16.81 14.28 -7.62
N PRO A 58 17.88 13.94 -6.89
CA PRO A 58 19.25 14.34 -7.25
C PRO A 58 19.79 13.54 -8.44
N ARG A 59 19.25 12.35 -8.70
CA ARG A 59 19.62 11.49 -9.85
C ARG A 59 18.50 11.51 -10.87
N THR A 60 18.79 12.06 -12.05
CA THR A 60 17.86 12.10 -13.17
C THR A 60 18.53 11.60 -14.45
N ARG A 61 17.72 11.18 -15.40
CA ARG A 61 18.13 10.93 -16.81
C ARG A 61 17.00 11.33 -17.72
N LYS A 62 17.28 11.43 -19.02
CA LYS A 62 16.25 11.69 -20.03
C LYS A 62 15.22 10.57 -20.05
N ALA A 63 13.96 10.92 -20.20
CA ALA A 63 12.84 9.98 -20.19
C ALA A 63 12.97 8.99 -21.37
N GLY A 64 13.34 9.47 -22.53
CA GLY A 64 13.55 8.65 -23.73
C GLY A 64 12.27 8.33 -24.50
N ALA A 65 12.40 7.45 -25.47
CA ALA A 65 11.28 7.03 -26.31
C ALA A 65 10.15 6.40 -25.48
N GLY A 66 8.90 6.64 -25.88
CA GLY A 66 7.70 6.13 -25.20
C GLY A 66 7.12 7.07 -24.13
N PHE A 67 7.74 8.23 -23.91
CA PHE A 67 7.20 9.31 -23.09
C PHE A 67 6.75 10.49 -23.96
N SER A 68 5.79 11.27 -23.49
CA SER A 68 5.25 12.44 -24.20
C SER A 68 6.32 13.52 -24.42
N ASP A 69 7.25 13.67 -23.47
CA ASP A 69 8.45 14.50 -23.60
C ASP A 69 9.71 13.64 -23.38
N PRO A 70 10.35 13.12 -24.43
CA PRO A 70 11.54 12.28 -24.34
C PRO A 70 12.76 12.99 -23.72
N ASP A 71 12.83 14.30 -23.81
CA ASP A 71 13.95 15.12 -23.32
C ASP A 71 13.76 15.57 -21.87
N TYR A 72 12.61 15.26 -21.26
CA TYR A 72 12.34 15.57 -19.87
C TYR A 72 13.30 14.81 -18.93
N ASP A 73 13.83 15.53 -17.92
CA ASP A 73 14.67 14.92 -16.89
C ASP A 73 13.81 14.22 -15.84
N ILE A 74 13.78 12.89 -15.90
CA ILE A 74 12.97 12.06 -15.01
C ILE A 74 13.83 11.41 -13.90
N ALA A 75 13.29 11.27 -12.71
CA ALA A 75 13.98 10.65 -11.56
C ALA A 75 14.32 9.18 -11.85
N VAL A 76 15.57 8.79 -11.61
CA VAL A 76 16.03 7.40 -11.75
C VAL A 76 15.23 6.48 -10.83
N ASP A 77 15.02 6.89 -9.56
CA ASP A 77 14.25 6.10 -8.60
C ASP A 77 12.81 5.79 -9.09
N TRP A 78 12.18 6.72 -9.82
CA TRP A 78 10.86 6.49 -10.40
C TRP A 78 10.91 5.52 -11.58
N LEU A 79 11.93 5.62 -12.42
CA LEU A 79 12.12 4.70 -13.54
C LEU A 79 12.38 3.26 -13.06
N ASP A 80 13.15 3.10 -11.98
CA ASP A 80 13.41 1.80 -11.37
C ASP A 80 12.11 1.20 -10.78
N ALA A 81 11.32 2.01 -10.06
CA ALA A 81 10.01 1.58 -9.56
C ALA A 81 9.05 1.20 -10.71
N ARG A 82 9.02 1.98 -11.81
CA ARG A 82 8.24 1.66 -13.01
C ARG A 82 8.69 0.36 -13.64
N ALA A 83 10.00 0.13 -13.75
CA ALA A 83 10.53 -1.11 -14.30
C ALA A 83 10.12 -2.33 -13.48
N ALA A 84 10.15 -2.23 -12.15
CA ALA A 84 9.71 -3.28 -11.24
C ALA A 84 8.21 -3.58 -11.38
N VAL A 85 7.37 -2.55 -11.47
CA VAL A 85 5.92 -2.67 -11.71
C VAL A 85 5.64 -3.34 -13.05
N LEU A 86 6.32 -2.94 -14.13
CA LEU A 86 6.15 -3.56 -15.46
C LEU A 86 6.64 -5.02 -15.48
N ALA A 87 7.69 -5.35 -14.75
CA ALA A 87 8.14 -6.73 -14.60
C ALA A 87 7.12 -7.58 -13.83
N ALA A 88 6.51 -7.01 -12.78
CA ALA A 88 5.45 -7.67 -12.03
C ALA A 88 4.19 -7.89 -12.89
N GLN A 89 3.82 -6.91 -13.73
CA GLN A 89 2.70 -7.06 -14.65
C GLN A 89 2.93 -8.17 -15.68
N ARG A 90 4.15 -8.25 -16.26
CA ARG A 90 4.47 -9.37 -17.16
C ARG A 90 4.32 -10.74 -16.50
N ARG A 91 4.73 -10.88 -15.23
CA ARG A 91 4.53 -12.14 -14.47
C ARG A 91 3.07 -12.45 -14.20
N HIS A 92 2.25 -11.42 -13.93
CA HIS A 92 0.80 -11.58 -13.76
C HIS A 92 0.14 -12.05 -15.07
N ASP A 93 0.56 -11.50 -16.20
CA ASP A 93 -0.07 -11.76 -17.49
C ASP A 93 0.41 -13.06 -18.14
N ASP A 94 1.49 -13.65 -17.62
CA ASP A 94 2.04 -14.91 -18.11
C ASP A 94 1.15 -16.10 -17.69
N ALA A 95 0.54 -16.77 -18.67
CA ALA A 95 -0.34 -17.90 -18.45
C ALA A 95 0.39 -19.14 -17.89
N ASP A 96 1.69 -19.26 -18.15
CA ASP A 96 2.52 -20.39 -17.73
C ASP A 96 3.09 -20.20 -16.31
N GLU A 97 3.08 -18.96 -15.79
CA GLU A 97 3.50 -18.68 -14.42
C GLU A 97 2.49 -19.24 -13.40
N ILE A 98 3.02 -19.72 -12.27
CA ILE A 98 2.21 -20.15 -11.13
C ILE A 98 1.39 -18.97 -10.63
N PRO A 99 0.05 -19.08 -10.56
CA PRO A 99 -0.79 -17.99 -10.08
C PRO A 99 -0.45 -17.64 -8.64
N ARG A 100 -0.50 -16.35 -8.33
CA ARG A 100 0.06 -15.76 -7.11
C ARG A 100 -1.02 -15.13 -6.24
N ILE A 101 -0.95 -15.42 -4.94
CA ILE A 101 -1.78 -14.77 -3.91
C ILE A 101 -0.90 -13.86 -3.05
N LEU A 102 -1.35 -12.64 -2.82
CA LEU A 102 -0.79 -11.73 -1.86
C LEU A 102 -1.64 -11.76 -0.58
N ILE A 103 -1.06 -12.18 0.54
CA ILE A 103 -1.70 -12.06 1.86
C ILE A 103 -1.11 -10.83 2.57
N ILE A 104 -1.98 -9.94 3.05
CA ILE A 104 -1.59 -8.72 3.76
C ILE A 104 -1.93 -8.86 5.23
N ASN A 105 -0.91 -8.91 6.09
CA ASN A 105 -1.07 -8.74 7.53
C ASN A 105 -1.21 -7.25 7.84
N GLY A 106 -2.43 -6.80 8.14
CA GLY A 106 -2.74 -5.41 8.44
C GLY A 106 -2.41 -4.97 9.87
N SER A 107 -1.99 -5.89 10.76
CA SER A 107 -1.64 -5.55 12.14
C SER A 107 -0.36 -4.72 12.20
N ALA A 108 -0.31 -3.75 13.13
CA ALA A 108 0.92 -3.05 13.48
C ALA A 108 1.75 -3.77 14.54
N ARG A 109 1.22 -4.86 15.13
CA ARG A 109 1.81 -5.60 16.25
C ARG A 109 2.49 -6.88 15.78
N SER A 110 3.68 -7.16 16.33
CA SER A 110 4.39 -8.42 16.18
C SER A 110 5.19 -8.74 17.47
N GLU A 111 5.81 -9.92 17.53
CA GLU A 111 6.74 -10.26 18.62
C GLU A 111 8.01 -9.38 18.62
N HIS A 112 8.27 -8.65 17.53
CA HIS A 112 9.38 -7.70 17.39
C HIS A 112 8.99 -6.26 17.74
N THR A 113 7.74 -6.01 18.10
CA THR A 113 7.29 -4.73 18.66
C THR A 113 7.24 -4.80 20.18
N CYS A 114 7.22 -3.66 20.89
CA CYS A 114 6.93 -3.64 22.33
C CYS A 114 5.42 -3.78 22.55
N PRO A 115 4.94 -4.76 23.33
CA PRO A 115 5.61 -5.59 24.34
C PRO A 115 6.07 -6.99 23.90
N GLY A 116 6.26 -7.26 22.62
CA GLY A 116 6.90 -8.49 22.19
C GLY A 116 6.01 -9.72 22.15
N GLU A 117 4.78 -9.57 21.64
CA GLU A 117 3.86 -10.69 21.44
C GLU A 117 3.31 -10.74 20.03
N MET A 118 3.23 -11.94 19.45
CA MET A 118 2.61 -12.19 18.15
C MET A 118 1.17 -11.66 18.10
N SER A 119 0.74 -11.11 16.98
CA SER A 119 -0.65 -10.68 16.82
C SER A 119 -1.58 -11.85 16.47
N LYS A 120 -2.86 -11.75 16.88
CA LYS A 120 -3.92 -12.66 16.40
C LYS A 120 -4.01 -12.63 14.86
N THR A 121 -3.86 -11.46 14.26
CA THR A 121 -3.87 -11.29 12.80
C THR A 121 -2.82 -12.16 12.11
N TRP A 122 -1.60 -12.21 12.64
CA TRP A 122 -0.55 -13.07 12.10
C TRP A 122 -0.91 -14.55 12.17
N ARG A 123 -1.56 -14.99 13.25
CA ARG A 123 -2.06 -16.36 13.39
C ARG A 123 -3.11 -16.69 12.34
N LEU A 124 -4.03 -15.75 12.03
CA LEU A 124 -5.02 -15.91 10.96
C LEU A 124 -4.37 -15.98 9.57
N VAL A 125 -3.34 -15.16 9.32
CA VAL A 125 -2.51 -15.27 8.10
C VAL A 125 -1.91 -16.67 7.98
N LYS A 126 -1.39 -17.23 9.10
CA LYS A 126 -0.79 -18.58 9.12
C LYS A 126 -1.81 -19.72 9.00
N LEU A 127 -3.11 -19.47 9.21
CA LEU A 127 -4.20 -20.39 8.86
C LEU A 127 -4.50 -20.34 7.35
N ALA A 128 -4.49 -19.17 6.74
CA ALA A 128 -4.82 -19.01 5.32
C ALA A 128 -3.67 -19.45 4.38
N GLU A 129 -2.42 -19.19 4.73
CA GLU A 129 -1.23 -19.48 3.89
C GLU A 129 -1.18 -20.93 3.39
N PRO A 130 -1.26 -21.98 4.23
CA PRO A 130 -1.19 -23.38 3.78
C PRO A 130 -2.37 -23.78 2.89
N VAL A 131 -3.52 -23.13 3.01
CA VAL A 131 -4.66 -23.36 2.12
C VAL A 131 -4.28 -23.00 0.68
N PHE A 132 -3.74 -21.81 0.46
CA PHE A 132 -3.30 -21.38 -0.87
C PHE A 132 -2.15 -22.25 -1.41
N ALA A 133 -1.16 -22.56 -0.57
CA ALA A 133 -0.06 -23.44 -0.96
C ALA A 133 -0.58 -24.83 -1.37
N GLY A 134 -1.51 -25.43 -0.61
CA GLY A 134 -2.18 -26.70 -0.94
C GLY A 134 -3.03 -26.63 -2.21
N MET A 135 -3.49 -25.46 -2.59
CA MET A 135 -4.18 -25.20 -3.86
C MET A 135 -3.22 -24.95 -5.03
N GLY A 136 -1.89 -24.95 -4.83
CA GLY A 136 -0.89 -24.77 -5.88
C GLY A 136 -0.61 -23.32 -6.24
N PHE A 137 -0.90 -22.37 -5.36
CA PHE A 137 -0.54 -20.95 -5.54
C PHE A 137 0.86 -20.65 -4.99
N ALA A 138 1.56 -19.74 -5.64
CA ALA A 138 2.67 -19.04 -5.01
C ALA A 138 2.09 -17.99 -4.05
N VAL A 139 2.62 -17.93 -2.82
CA VAL A 139 2.10 -17.03 -1.78
C VAL A 139 3.16 -16.02 -1.39
N ASP A 140 2.81 -14.74 -1.48
CA ASP A 140 3.58 -13.63 -0.93
C ASP A 140 2.86 -13.11 0.34
N ILE A 141 3.62 -12.83 1.38
CA ILE A 141 3.09 -12.23 2.61
C ILE A 141 3.66 -10.82 2.76
N LEU A 142 2.78 -9.82 2.77
CA LEU A 142 3.10 -8.44 3.13
C LEU A 142 2.76 -8.22 4.60
N ASP A 143 3.77 -8.21 5.44
CA ASP A 143 3.61 -7.99 6.88
C ASP A 143 3.81 -6.51 7.23
N LEU A 144 2.70 -5.76 7.41
CA LEU A 144 2.75 -4.33 7.72
C LEU A 144 3.20 -4.03 9.15
N SER A 145 3.30 -5.02 10.04
CA SER A 145 3.90 -4.83 11.37
C SER A 145 5.38 -4.40 11.31
N ARG A 146 6.04 -4.69 10.19
CA ARG A 146 7.42 -4.28 9.92
C ARG A 146 7.61 -2.76 9.87
N LEU A 147 6.55 -1.98 9.63
CA LEU A 147 6.60 -0.51 9.75
C LEU A 147 6.96 -0.03 11.15
N ALA A 148 6.65 -0.82 12.17
CA ALA A 148 6.92 -0.48 13.57
C ALA A 148 8.17 -1.17 14.13
N SER A 149 8.74 -2.16 13.44
CA SER A 149 9.79 -3.03 13.96
C SER A 149 11.05 -3.14 13.10
N GLU A 150 11.00 -2.75 11.82
CA GLU A 150 12.14 -2.88 10.92
C GLU A 150 12.76 -1.54 10.55
N PHE A 151 14.07 -1.45 10.71
CA PHE A 151 14.82 -0.25 10.34
C PHE A 151 14.67 0.08 8.86
N GLY A 152 14.32 1.34 8.56
CA GLY A 152 14.23 1.85 7.20
C GLY A 152 12.93 1.53 6.46
N LYS A 153 11.99 0.78 7.03
CA LYS A 153 10.67 0.57 6.46
C LYS A 153 9.76 1.75 6.78
N THR A 154 9.34 2.49 5.76
CA THR A 154 8.45 3.66 5.92
C THR A 154 7.48 3.73 4.75
N ILE A 155 6.21 3.92 5.05
CA ILE A 155 5.20 4.35 4.07
C ILE A 155 4.91 5.82 4.35
N TYR A 156 5.33 6.70 3.45
CA TYR A 156 5.05 8.13 3.58
C TYR A 156 3.60 8.43 3.23
N PRO A 157 2.97 9.44 3.86
CA PRO A 157 1.56 9.77 3.65
C PRO A 157 1.28 10.21 2.22
N CYS A 158 0.12 9.84 1.69
CA CYS A 158 -0.34 10.31 0.38
C CYS A 158 -0.46 11.84 0.37
N LYS A 159 0.00 12.49 -0.71
CA LYS A 159 -0.13 13.96 -0.90
C LYS A 159 -1.45 14.35 -1.57
N SER A 160 -2.34 13.41 -1.81
CA SER A 160 -3.66 13.62 -2.43
C SER A 160 -3.60 14.45 -3.72
N CYS A 161 -2.64 14.15 -4.60
CA CYS A 161 -2.46 14.87 -5.87
C CYS A 161 -3.73 14.90 -6.71
N VAL A 162 -4.54 13.84 -6.62
CA VAL A 162 -5.85 13.70 -7.26
C VAL A 162 -6.86 14.80 -6.88
N GLY A 163 -6.75 15.35 -5.67
CA GLY A 163 -7.59 16.46 -5.21
C GLY A 163 -7.36 17.77 -5.96
N THR A 164 -6.30 17.86 -6.78
CA THR A 164 -6.06 19.00 -7.68
C THR A 164 -6.44 18.66 -9.10
N ALA A 165 -5.96 17.54 -9.61
CA ALA A 165 -6.34 16.94 -10.88
C ALA A 165 -5.80 15.49 -10.93
N MET A 166 -6.58 14.53 -11.45
CA MET A 166 -6.21 13.12 -11.49
C MET A 166 -4.87 12.86 -12.21
N PRO A 167 -4.55 13.49 -13.37
CA PRO A 167 -3.29 13.25 -14.06
C PRO A 167 -2.02 13.63 -13.27
N LEU A 168 -2.14 14.35 -12.15
CA LEU A 168 -1.03 14.61 -11.22
C LEU A 168 -0.65 13.38 -10.38
N CYS A 169 -1.53 12.40 -10.24
CA CYS A 169 -1.22 11.15 -9.60
C CYS A 169 -0.52 10.23 -10.59
N HIS A 170 0.76 9.96 -10.41
CA HIS A 170 1.52 9.12 -11.32
C HIS A 170 1.52 7.66 -10.90
N TRP A 171 1.58 6.74 -11.85
CA TRP A 171 1.73 5.31 -11.62
C TRP A 171 3.06 4.79 -12.16
N PRO A 172 3.94 4.22 -11.30
CA PRO A 172 3.86 4.23 -9.84
C PRO A 172 3.93 5.65 -9.26
N CYS A 173 3.59 5.78 -7.96
CA CYS A 173 3.57 7.08 -7.29
C CYS A 173 4.93 7.79 -7.36
N SER A 174 4.96 9.02 -7.87
CA SER A 174 6.17 9.84 -7.99
C SER A 174 6.33 10.87 -6.85
N CYS A 175 5.50 10.83 -5.80
CA CYS A 175 5.63 11.75 -4.68
C CYS A 175 6.90 11.49 -3.85
N TYR A 176 7.34 10.24 -3.85
CA TYR A 176 8.50 9.75 -3.11
C TYR A 176 9.41 8.93 -4.03
N PRO A 177 10.72 8.87 -3.72
CA PRO A 177 11.39 9.60 -2.66
C PRO A 177 11.39 11.11 -2.87
N ASN A 178 11.64 11.86 -1.78
CA ASN A 178 11.89 13.29 -1.80
C ASN A 178 13.13 13.59 -0.95
N TYR A 179 14.26 13.68 -1.60
CA TYR A 179 15.55 13.84 -0.92
C TYR A 179 15.67 15.17 -0.16
N SER A 180 15.08 16.25 -0.70
CA SER A 180 15.09 17.55 -0.03
C SER A 180 14.37 17.55 1.32
N LEU A 181 13.45 16.62 1.54
CA LEU A 181 12.73 16.43 2.80
C LEU A 181 13.20 15.18 3.57
N ARG A 182 14.28 14.52 3.13
CA ARG A 182 14.76 13.24 3.67
C ARG A 182 13.71 12.12 3.70
N GLN A 183 12.76 12.20 2.81
CA GLN A 183 11.73 11.16 2.62
C GLN A 183 12.24 10.16 1.59
N THR A 184 13.19 9.33 2.00
CA THR A 184 13.85 8.30 1.18
C THR A 184 13.45 6.90 1.65
N GLY A 185 13.71 5.87 0.87
CA GLY A 185 13.39 4.49 1.26
C GLY A 185 11.89 4.21 1.36
N ASP A 186 11.07 4.78 0.47
CA ASP A 186 9.62 4.56 0.45
C ASP A 186 9.29 3.08 0.17
N TRP A 187 8.76 2.40 1.16
CA TRP A 187 8.43 0.97 1.06
C TRP A 187 7.37 0.66 0.01
N MET A 188 6.57 1.63 -0.40
CA MET A 188 5.61 1.43 -1.48
C MET A 188 6.26 0.98 -2.80
N ASN A 189 7.55 1.28 -3.03
CA ASN A 189 8.26 0.80 -4.22
C ASN A 189 8.45 -0.74 -4.23
N GLU A 190 8.44 -1.40 -3.06
CA GLU A 190 8.41 -2.85 -2.94
C GLU A 190 6.96 -3.38 -2.92
N ILE A 191 6.01 -2.62 -2.36
CA ILE A 191 4.61 -3.01 -2.21
C ILE A 191 3.86 -3.01 -3.55
N TYR A 192 4.04 -1.99 -4.40
CA TYR A 192 3.37 -1.92 -5.70
C TYR A 192 3.61 -3.16 -6.58
N PRO A 193 4.85 -3.65 -6.76
CA PRO A 193 5.08 -4.88 -7.53
C PRO A 193 4.38 -6.11 -6.95
N LEU A 194 4.23 -6.23 -5.63
CA LEU A 194 3.50 -7.34 -5.01
C LEU A 194 2.01 -7.31 -5.40
N TRP A 195 1.38 -6.14 -5.32
CA TRP A 195 -0.01 -5.96 -5.74
C TRP A 195 -0.21 -6.24 -7.22
N VAL A 196 0.72 -5.78 -8.05
CA VAL A 196 0.64 -5.94 -9.51
C VAL A 196 0.81 -7.39 -9.92
N ALA A 197 1.73 -8.13 -9.29
CA ALA A 197 1.99 -9.54 -9.59
C ALA A 197 0.87 -10.48 -9.10
N ALA A 198 0.08 -10.06 -8.10
CA ALA A 198 -0.94 -10.89 -7.50
C ALA A 198 -2.14 -11.12 -8.44
N HIS A 199 -2.68 -12.33 -8.46
CA HIS A 199 -3.96 -12.69 -9.08
C HIS A 199 -5.10 -12.59 -8.08
N GLY A 200 -4.79 -12.81 -6.79
CA GLY A 200 -5.71 -12.66 -5.68
C GLY A 200 -5.04 -11.98 -4.50
N ILE A 201 -5.80 -11.21 -3.74
CA ILE A 201 -5.33 -10.43 -2.59
C ILE A 201 -6.22 -10.74 -1.39
N LEU A 202 -5.63 -11.25 -0.31
CA LEU A 202 -6.31 -11.46 0.97
C LEU A 202 -5.82 -10.43 1.97
N ILE A 203 -6.71 -9.54 2.43
CA ILE A 203 -6.39 -8.60 3.52
C ILE A 203 -6.89 -9.20 4.83
N VAL A 204 -5.97 -9.44 5.77
CA VAL A 204 -6.28 -9.88 7.13
C VAL A 204 -5.92 -8.75 8.08
N THR A 205 -6.88 -8.22 8.84
CA THR A 205 -6.66 -7.02 9.65
C THR A 205 -7.47 -7.01 10.96
N PRO A 206 -6.91 -6.47 12.04
CA PRO A 206 -7.69 -6.17 13.22
C PRO A 206 -8.47 -4.86 13.04
N VAL A 207 -9.45 -4.63 13.91
CA VAL A 207 -10.08 -3.32 14.10
C VAL A 207 -9.24 -2.49 15.08
N ASN A 208 -8.86 -1.28 14.67
CA ASN A 208 -8.25 -0.28 15.54
C ASN A 208 -9.12 0.99 15.54
N TRP A 209 -9.74 1.33 16.67
CA TRP A 209 -10.59 2.52 16.79
C TRP A 209 -11.60 2.66 15.64
N TYR A 210 -12.41 1.61 15.40
CA TYR A 210 -13.42 1.53 14.33
C TYR A 210 -12.87 1.58 12.90
N HIS A 211 -11.55 1.54 12.70
CA HIS A 211 -10.90 1.59 11.38
C HIS A 211 -9.80 0.52 11.26
N VAL A 212 -9.20 0.46 10.09
CA VAL A 212 -7.97 -0.30 9.90
C VAL A 212 -6.80 0.34 10.64
N PRO A 213 -5.75 -0.42 11.02
CA PRO A 213 -4.52 0.13 11.60
C PRO A 213 -3.87 1.18 10.68
N SER A 214 -3.18 2.15 11.29
CA SER A 214 -2.58 3.29 10.57
C SER A 214 -1.62 2.88 9.46
N GLY A 215 -0.83 1.80 9.64
CA GLY A 215 0.05 1.27 8.60
C GLY A 215 -0.71 0.76 7.38
N LEU A 216 -1.81 0.03 7.59
CA LEU A 216 -2.68 -0.42 6.52
C LEU A 216 -3.37 0.78 5.84
N LYS A 217 -3.84 1.76 6.62
CA LYS A 217 -4.45 2.97 6.05
C LYS A 217 -3.46 3.78 5.21
N ALA A 218 -2.21 3.90 5.67
CA ALA A 218 -1.17 4.58 4.90
C ALA A 218 -0.92 3.89 3.54
N MET A 219 -0.89 2.55 3.51
CA MET A 219 -0.81 1.78 2.26
C MET A 219 -2.04 2.04 1.37
N ILE A 220 -3.27 1.92 1.92
CA ILE A 220 -4.52 2.17 1.18
C ILE A 220 -4.49 3.54 0.51
N ASP A 221 -4.16 4.60 1.25
CA ASP A 221 -4.08 5.96 0.71
C ASP A 221 -3.05 6.09 -0.43
N ARG A 222 -1.98 5.31 -0.37
CA ARG A 222 -0.93 5.29 -1.39
C ARG A 222 -1.29 4.44 -2.61
N MET A 223 -2.32 3.58 -2.52
CA MET A 223 -2.83 2.81 -3.65
C MET A 223 -3.70 3.63 -4.62
N VAL A 224 -4.07 4.86 -4.29
CA VAL A 224 -4.84 5.75 -5.18
C VAL A 224 -4.19 5.94 -6.56
N CYS A 225 -2.87 5.82 -6.66
CA CYS A 225 -2.18 5.87 -7.95
C CYS A 225 -2.45 4.64 -8.84
N ALA A 226 -2.83 3.51 -8.26
CA ALA A 226 -3.25 2.33 -9.03
C ALA A 226 -4.65 2.48 -9.60
N ASP A 227 -5.43 3.41 -9.05
CA ASP A 227 -6.80 3.73 -9.45
C ASP A 227 -6.87 5.04 -10.25
N GLY A 228 -6.34 5.05 -11.46
CA GLY A 228 -6.35 6.20 -12.36
C GLY A 228 -5.06 7.00 -12.44
N GLY A 229 -3.96 6.51 -11.89
CA GLY A 229 -2.66 7.18 -11.94
C GLY A 229 -2.08 7.27 -13.36
N ASN A 230 -1.49 8.42 -13.66
CA ASN A 230 -0.88 8.72 -14.95
C ASN A 230 0.44 7.93 -15.13
N PRO A 231 0.55 7.05 -16.13
CA PRO A 231 1.78 6.28 -16.38
C PRO A 231 2.91 7.09 -17.01
N ASP A 232 2.62 8.33 -17.46
CA ASP A 232 3.59 9.23 -18.08
C ASP A 232 3.67 10.57 -17.34
N PRO A 233 4.59 10.72 -16.38
CA PRO A 233 4.75 11.98 -15.64
C PRO A 233 5.29 13.13 -16.50
N THR A 234 5.82 12.85 -17.69
CA THR A 234 6.31 13.89 -18.62
C THR A 234 5.17 14.64 -19.30
N SER A 235 4.01 14.01 -19.47
CA SER A 235 2.79 14.59 -20.06
C SER A 235 2.24 15.79 -19.29
N THR A 236 2.64 15.93 -18.01
CA THR A 236 2.31 17.08 -17.14
C THR A 236 3.57 17.80 -16.65
N HIS A 237 4.71 17.59 -17.33
CA HIS A 237 6.02 18.08 -16.91
C HIS A 237 6.24 17.93 -15.39
N GLY A 238 6.06 16.71 -14.89
CA GLY A 238 6.08 16.36 -13.47
C GLY A 238 4.76 16.68 -12.78
N LYS A 239 4.71 17.74 -11.99
CA LYS A 239 3.53 18.09 -11.18
C LYS A 239 2.98 19.49 -11.49
N LYS A 240 2.93 19.88 -12.75
CA LYS A 240 2.36 21.16 -13.15
C LYS A 240 0.83 21.10 -13.13
N ALA A 241 0.23 21.73 -12.13
CA ALA A 241 -1.20 21.67 -11.87
C ALA A 241 -2.05 22.20 -13.02
N ALA A 242 -1.66 23.30 -13.67
CA ALA A 242 -2.41 23.88 -14.77
C ALA A 242 -2.48 22.91 -15.97
N GLU A 243 -1.36 22.27 -16.32
CA GLU A 243 -1.30 21.31 -17.43
C GLU A 243 -2.16 20.07 -17.13
N ALA A 244 -2.07 19.55 -15.89
CA ALA A 244 -2.87 18.39 -15.49
C ALA A 244 -4.38 18.71 -15.46
N LYS A 245 -4.79 19.87 -15.00
CA LYS A 245 -6.19 20.32 -15.06
C LYS A 245 -6.68 20.43 -16.51
N ALA A 246 -5.85 21.00 -17.40
CA ALA A 246 -6.19 21.07 -18.82
C ALA A 246 -6.34 19.70 -19.47
N MET A 247 -5.50 18.72 -19.08
CA MET A 247 -5.58 17.33 -19.53
C MET A 247 -6.87 16.67 -19.02
N GLU A 248 -7.20 16.84 -17.75
CA GLU A 248 -8.41 16.27 -17.14
C GLU A 248 -9.68 16.81 -17.81
N LEU A 249 -9.75 18.12 -18.07
CA LEU A 249 -10.88 18.78 -18.74
C LEU A 249 -11.04 18.35 -20.22
N LYS A 250 -10.02 17.80 -20.84
CA LYS A 250 -10.09 17.18 -22.17
C LYS A 250 -10.61 15.74 -22.15
N GLY A 251 -10.82 15.17 -20.98
CA GLY A 251 -11.24 13.80 -20.75
C GLY A 251 -10.07 12.90 -20.34
N TRP A 252 -9.90 12.69 -19.03
CA TRP A 252 -8.92 11.72 -18.51
C TRP A 252 -9.53 10.33 -18.47
N SER A 253 -8.80 9.32 -18.92
CA SER A 253 -9.32 7.96 -19.08
C SER A 253 -9.39 7.13 -17.79
N TYR A 254 -8.83 7.61 -16.67
CA TYR A 254 -8.78 6.89 -15.39
C TYR A 254 -8.29 5.43 -15.54
N PRO A 255 -7.00 5.18 -15.87
CA PRO A 255 -6.52 3.83 -16.07
C PRO A 255 -6.56 3.01 -14.77
N ARG A 256 -7.20 1.84 -14.82
CA ARG A 256 -7.41 0.94 -13.69
C ARG A 256 -6.32 -0.13 -13.67
N HIS A 257 -5.17 0.18 -13.05
CA HIS A 257 -3.97 -0.66 -13.15
C HIS A 257 -4.08 -2.01 -12.43
N LEU A 258 -5.04 -2.17 -11.51
CA LEU A 258 -5.26 -3.42 -10.77
C LEU A 258 -6.62 -4.07 -11.07
N ALA A 259 -7.36 -3.58 -12.05
CA ALA A 259 -8.67 -4.14 -12.42
C ALA A 259 -8.60 -5.64 -12.71
N GLY A 260 -9.66 -6.36 -12.35
CA GLY A 260 -9.81 -7.79 -12.63
C GLY A 260 -9.10 -8.74 -11.68
N ARG A 261 -8.29 -8.25 -10.72
CA ARG A 261 -7.73 -9.08 -9.65
C ARG A 261 -8.82 -9.45 -8.64
N HIS A 262 -8.73 -10.62 -8.05
CA HIS A 262 -9.70 -11.05 -7.06
C HIS A 262 -9.29 -10.66 -5.65
N PHE A 263 -10.26 -10.44 -4.75
CA PHE A 263 -9.96 -10.13 -3.36
C PHE A 263 -10.81 -10.91 -2.37
N GLY A 264 -10.22 -11.07 -1.17
CA GLY A 264 -10.90 -11.47 0.04
C GLY A 264 -10.49 -10.56 1.20
N VAL A 265 -11.35 -10.47 2.21
CA VAL A 265 -11.14 -9.63 3.39
C VAL A 265 -11.50 -10.43 4.63
N VAL A 266 -10.60 -10.47 5.61
CA VAL A 266 -10.82 -11.03 6.94
C VAL A 266 -10.56 -9.95 7.97
N VAL A 267 -11.60 -9.57 8.69
CA VAL A 267 -11.53 -8.56 9.75
C VAL A 267 -11.86 -9.20 11.09
N HIS A 268 -11.03 -8.96 12.09
CA HIS A 268 -11.32 -9.41 13.45
C HIS A 268 -11.26 -8.27 14.45
N GLY A 269 -12.08 -8.36 15.49
CA GLY A 269 -12.10 -7.40 16.58
C GLY A 269 -12.30 -8.12 17.92
N ASP A 270 -12.09 -7.40 19.00
CA ASP A 270 -12.44 -7.78 20.38
C ASP A 270 -13.54 -6.89 20.95
N ALA A 271 -13.98 -5.93 20.19
CA ALA A 271 -15.09 -5.02 20.43
C ALA A 271 -15.75 -4.65 19.10
N VAL A 272 -16.65 -3.66 19.10
CA VAL A 272 -17.45 -3.23 17.93
C VAL A 272 -16.61 -2.68 16.77
N GLY A 273 -17.12 -2.75 15.55
CA GLY A 273 -16.59 -2.07 14.36
C GLY A 273 -16.07 -2.98 13.24
N ALA A 274 -16.09 -4.30 13.41
CA ALA A 274 -15.54 -5.24 12.43
C ALA A 274 -16.30 -5.18 11.10
N GLU A 275 -17.62 -5.15 11.11
CA GLU A 275 -18.49 -5.07 9.94
C GLU A 275 -18.24 -3.78 9.13
N GLY A 276 -18.06 -2.66 9.85
CA GLY A 276 -17.79 -1.36 9.24
C GLY A 276 -16.45 -1.37 8.50
N VAL A 277 -15.42 -1.96 9.09
CA VAL A 277 -14.07 -2.08 8.49
C VAL A 277 -14.11 -3.04 7.30
N ARG A 278 -14.75 -4.20 7.42
CA ARG A 278 -14.91 -5.14 6.30
C ARG A 278 -15.58 -4.44 5.12
N ARG A 279 -16.71 -3.79 5.35
CA ARG A 279 -17.45 -3.09 4.31
C ARG A 279 -16.61 -2.01 3.63
N ALA A 280 -15.91 -1.16 4.41
CA ALA A 280 -15.07 -0.11 3.86
C ALA A 280 -13.92 -0.65 3.00
N LEU A 281 -13.33 -1.80 3.38
CA LEU A 281 -12.30 -2.46 2.58
C LEU A 281 -12.87 -3.05 1.29
N SER A 282 -14.02 -3.72 1.36
CA SER A 282 -14.67 -4.31 0.19
C SER A 282 -15.12 -3.25 -0.80
N ASP A 283 -15.73 -2.16 -0.33
CA ASP A 283 -16.14 -1.03 -1.15
C ASP A 283 -14.93 -0.41 -1.86
N TRP A 284 -13.84 -0.15 -1.12
CA TRP A 284 -12.59 0.40 -1.68
C TRP A 284 -11.98 -0.50 -2.77
N LEU A 285 -11.89 -1.81 -2.52
CA LEU A 285 -11.33 -2.76 -3.50
C LEU A 285 -12.22 -2.86 -4.74
N THR A 286 -13.54 -2.81 -4.56
CA THR A 286 -14.51 -2.80 -5.66
C THR A 286 -14.42 -1.52 -6.48
N ASP A 287 -14.25 -0.35 -5.85
CA ASP A 287 -14.01 0.91 -6.55
C ASP A 287 -12.76 0.88 -7.43
N MET A 288 -11.71 0.17 -6.97
CA MET A 288 -10.51 -0.10 -7.77
C MET A 288 -10.72 -1.16 -8.87
N GLN A 289 -11.96 -1.63 -9.07
CA GLN A 289 -12.35 -2.68 -10.02
C GLN A 289 -11.71 -4.05 -9.76
N LEU A 290 -11.40 -4.35 -8.50
CA LEU A 290 -11.12 -5.72 -8.09
C LEU A 290 -12.43 -6.48 -7.91
N ILE A 291 -12.38 -7.79 -8.05
CA ILE A 291 -13.55 -8.69 -8.03
C ILE A 291 -13.58 -9.44 -6.70
N SER A 292 -14.68 -9.30 -5.95
CA SER A 292 -14.88 -10.06 -4.72
C SER A 292 -14.86 -11.58 -4.96
N ALA A 293 -14.28 -12.32 -4.03
CA ALA A 293 -14.33 -13.77 -4.01
C ALA A 293 -15.69 -14.33 -3.53
N GLY A 294 -16.71 -13.47 -3.46
CA GLY A 294 -18.06 -13.82 -3.01
C GLY A 294 -18.22 -13.79 -1.48
N ARG A 295 -19.39 -14.20 -1.02
CA ARG A 295 -19.78 -14.06 0.41
C ARG A 295 -18.83 -14.74 1.40
N PHE A 296 -18.21 -15.85 1.02
CA PHE A 296 -17.24 -16.55 1.86
C PHE A 296 -15.86 -15.88 1.86
N GLY A 297 -15.57 -15.03 0.87
CA GLY A 297 -14.32 -14.28 0.80
C GLY A 297 -14.30 -13.03 1.67
N GLU A 298 -15.43 -12.61 2.23
CA GLU A 298 -15.59 -11.39 3.03
C GLU A 298 -16.09 -11.72 4.43
N VAL A 299 -15.15 -11.87 5.36
CA VAL A 299 -15.38 -12.34 6.72
C VAL A 299 -15.13 -11.21 7.71
N ASP A 300 -16.02 -11.08 8.69
CA ASP A 300 -15.81 -10.27 9.89
C ASP A 300 -16.26 -11.06 11.13
N GLY A 301 -15.48 -10.99 12.22
CA GLY A 301 -15.79 -11.69 13.44
C GLY A 301 -15.18 -11.04 14.68
N TYR A 302 -15.69 -11.44 15.84
CA TYR A 302 -15.23 -10.97 17.14
C TYR A 302 -14.57 -12.12 17.89
N VAL A 303 -13.32 -11.94 18.28
CA VAL A 303 -12.53 -12.95 19.01
C VAL A 303 -12.32 -12.46 20.42
N GLY A 304 -12.92 -13.15 21.41
CA GLY A 304 -12.89 -12.73 22.81
C GLY A 304 -13.63 -11.40 23.01
N TYR A 305 -14.89 -11.34 22.56
CA TYR A 305 -15.69 -10.13 22.61
C TYR A 305 -15.81 -9.59 24.05
N MET A 306 -15.29 -8.38 24.27
CA MET A 306 -15.26 -7.70 25.58
C MET A 306 -14.50 -8.47 26.68
N GLU A 307 -13.71 -9.49 26.34
CA GLU A 307 -12.85 -10.20 27.26
C GLU A 307 -11.52 -9.47 27.50
N PRO A 308 -10.81 -9.79 28.60
CA PRO A 308 -9.47 -9.26 28.84
C PRO A 308 -8.50 -9.63 27.72
N TYR A 309 -7.67 -8.69 27.27
CA TYR A 309 -6.64 -8.93 26.23
C TYR A 309 -5.66 -10.04 26.61
N ALA A 310 -5.42 -10.27 27.89
CA ALA A 310 -4.54 -11.33 28.39
C ALA A 310 -4.98 -12.73 27.97
N THR A 311 -6.26 -12.94 27.66
CA THR A 311 -6.83 -14.24 27.23
C THR A 311 -7.13 -14.29 25.74
N SER A 312 -6.86 -13.24 24.99
CA SER A 312 -7.31 -13.09 23.60
C SER A 312 -6.74 -14.11 22.62
N HIS A 313 -5.53 -14.63 22.85
CA HIS A 313 -4.98 -15.73 22.04
C HIS A 313 -5.70 -17.04 22.31
N ARG A 314 -6.05 -17.30 23.56
CA ARG A 314 -6.83 -18.49 23.93
C ARG A 314 -8.25 -18.41 23.37
N ALA A 315 -8.88 -17.25 23.40
CA ALA A 315 -10.18 -17.04 22.77
C ALA A 315 -10.14 -17.39 21.27
N LEU A 316 -9.04 -17.05 20.57
CA LEU A 316 -8.85 -17.48 19.18
C LEU A 316 -8.63 -18.99 19.04
N ASP A 317 -7.91 -19.62 19.99
CA ASP A 317 -7.67 -21.07 19.97
C ASP A 317 -8.96 -21.88 20.13
N ASP A 318 -9.88 -21.36 20.95
CA ASP A 318 -11.16 -22.00 21.25
C ASP A 318 -12.25 -21.71 20.18
N ASP A 319 -12.04 -20.73 19.29
CA ASP A 319 -12.98 -20.30 18.25
C ASP A 319 -12.75 -21.05 16.93
N GLY A 320 -13.15 -22.32 16.91
CA GLY A 320 -13.01 -23.15 15.70
C GLY A 320 -13.89 -22.69 14.54
N GLU A 321 -15.03 -22.05 14.81
CA GLU A 321 -15.94 -21.55 13.75
C GLU A 321 -15.29 -20.38 13.01
N PHE A 322 -14.74 -19.41 13.70
CA PHE A 322 -14.04 -18.29 13.06
C PHE A 322 -12.78 -18.73 12.32
N GLN A 323 -12.04 -19.70 12.85
CA GLN A 323 -10.90 -20.29 12.15
C GLN A 323 -11.33 -20.95 10.82
N GLU A 324 -12.45 -21.68 10.81
CA GLU A 324 -12.99 -22.29 9.59
C GLU A 324 -13.50 -21.23 8.60
N GLU A 325 -14.12 -20.13 9.05
CA GLU A 325 -14.47 -18.99 8.19
C GLU A 325 -13.24 -18.42 7.48
N VAL A 326 -12.12 -18.26 8.18
CA VAL A 326 -10.84 -17.78 7.59
C VAL A 326 -10.29 -18.75 6.54
N VAL A 327 -10.34 -20.05 6.83
CA VAL A 327 -9.96 -21.11 5.88
C VAL A 327 -10.87 -21.09 4.64
N ASN A 328 -12.17 -20.90 4.83
CA ASN A 328 -13.14 -20.80 3.74
C ASN A 328 -12.93 -19.53 2.91
N ALA A 329 -12.55 -18.41 3.53
CA ALA A 329 -12.20 -17.18 2.80
C ALA A 329 -10.99 -17.40 1.88
N ALA A 330 -9.97 -18.11 2.37
CA ALA A 330 -8.82 -18.48 1.55
C ALA A 330 -9.22 -19.43 0.39
N ARG A 331 -10.07 -20.44 0.66
CA ARG A 331 -10.57 -21.37 -0.37
C ARG A 331 -11.39 -20.63 -1.43
N ALA A 332 -12.31 -19.75 -1.01
CA ALA A 332 -13.14 -18.96 -1.91
C ALA A 332 -12.28 -18.08 -2.84
N LEU A 333 -11.32 -17.38 -2.28
CA LEU A 333 -10.39 -16.54 -3.07
C LEU A 333 -9.57 -17.40 -4.05
N GLY A 334 -9.01 -18.51 -3.60
CA GLY A 334 -8.27 -19.43 -4.48
C GLY A 334 -9.12 -19.98 -5.61
N ASN A 335 -10.38 -20.36 -5.33
CA ASN A 335 -11.33 -20.82 -6.33
C ASN A 335 -11.68 -19.70 -7.33
N ALA A 336 -11.92 -18.47 -6.86
CA ALA A 336 -12.19 -17.32 -7.73
C ALA A 336 -11.05 -17.10 -8.74
N VAL A 337 -9.81 -17.12 -8.26
CA VAL A 337 -8.62 -16.97 -9.13
C VAL A 337 -8.51 -18.11 -10.14
N ARG A 338 -8.73 -19.37 -9.74
CA ARG A 338 -8.70 -20.52 -10.64
C ARG A 338 -9.79 -20.45 -11.73
N LEU A 339 -11.00 -20.09 -11.33
CA LEU A 339 -12.13 -19.96 -12.26
C LEU A 339 -11.88 -18.85 -13.27
N ALA A 340 -11.39 -17.70 -12.84
CA ALA A 340 -11.02 -16.60 -13.72
C ALA A 340 -9.93 -17.01 -14.73
N ARG A 341 -8.84 -17.65 -14.27
CA ARG A 341 -7.76 -18.11 -15.16
C ARG A 341 -8.19 -19.21 -16.14
N SER A 342 -9.21 -20.01 -15.78
CA SER A 342 -9.77 -21.04 -16.67
C SER A 342 -10.87 -20.53 -17.60
N GLY A 343 -11.27 -19.24 -17.49
CA GLY A 343 -12.36 -18.64 -18.26
C GLY A 343 -13.76 -19.15 -17.87
N ARG A 344 -13.90 -19.80 -16.71
CA ARG A 344 -15.18 -20.30 -16.18
C ARG A 344 -15.74 -19.31 -15.15
N LEU A 345 -17.03 -18.99 -15.31
CA LEU A 345 -17.76 -18.08 -14.42
C LEU A 345 -18.71 -18.91 -13.53
N GLU A 346 -18.16 -19.56 -12.51
CA GLU A 346 -18.93 -20.21 -11.45
C GLU A 346 -18.81 -19.42 -10.14
N GLU A 347 -19.75 -19.62 -9.21
CA GLU A 347 -19.68 -18.96 -7.91
C GLU A 347 -18.43 -19.43 -7.13
N PRO A 348 -17.53 -18.52 -6.71
CA PRO A 348 -16.27 -18.89 -6.04
C PRO A 348 -16.46 -19.66 -4.73
N GLY A 349 -17.59 -19.48 -4.06
CA GLY A 349 -17.94 -20.15 -2.81
C GLY A 349 -18.65 -21.50 -2.96
N ALA A 350 -18.85 -22.01 -4.18
CA ALA A 350 -19.55 -23.27 -4.39
C ALA A 350 -18.85 -24.43 -3.66
N GLY A 351 -19.64 -25.21 -2.91
CA GLY A 351 -19.14 -26.33 -2.13
C GLY A 351 -18.47 -26.01 -0.80
N LEU A 352 -18.42 -24.75 -0.38
CA LEU A 352 -17.96 -24.35 0.95
C LEU A 352 -19.12 -24.41 1.95
N ALA A 353 -18.87 -24.99 3.14
CA ALA A 353 -19.80 -24.93 4.26
C ALA A 353 -19.76 -23.56 4.92
N ASP A 354 -20.90 -23.11 5.41
CA ASP A 354 -20.99 -21.91 6.24
C ASP A 354 -21.11 -22.34 7.72
N PRO A 355 -20.02 -22.32 8.50
CA PRO A 355 -20.04 -22.75 9.90
C PRO A 355 -20.81 -21.79 10.81
N ASN A 356 -21.00 -20.55 10.36
CA ASN A 356 -21.72 -19.51 11.09
C ASN A 356 -22.79 -18.85 10.18
N PRO A 357 -23.94 -19.52 9.94
CA PRO A 357 -24.98 -18.98 9.09
C PRO A 357 -25.53 -17.67 9.68
N LYS A 358 -25.49 -16.60 8.90
CA LYS A 358 -25.92 -15.24 9.28
C LYS A 358 -27.33 -14.96 8.82
#